data_1f473f5121f08f2a0dfdf47172d0905c
#
_entry.id   1f473f5121f08f2a0dfdf47172d0905c
#
_cell.length_a   1.000
_cell.length_b   1.000
_cell.length_c   1.000
_cell.angle_alpha   90.00
_cell.angle_beta   90.00
_cell.angle_gamma   90.00
#
_symmetry.space_group_name_H-M   'P 1'
#
loop_
_entity.id
_entity.type
_entity.pdbx_description
1 polymer ?
#
loop_
_entity_poly.entity_id
_entity_poly.type
_entity_poly.pdbx_seq_one_letter_code
_entity_poly.pdbx_strand_id
1 'polypeptide(L)'
;MSKRWQKVFLCFLALGIITAAALSAPGQTQVQSQKERLRLRELSAPPAIKQALASMRKEIQQKGLRYKVGYTKALDKPKTKLLGDVDDPKLTPAWRRAVNERSVKLLNIDLEARTVALKANPALRAKLPELRLPVCSATYKAFNWRDLGKVTPVQEQDCNNCWAFAAAGAYEASYLLRNGVTLDISEQYLNDCAQTDAGEDAGSCTGGLAAKALEHMVREGNVSEATVPYTATNRGCASPATPLDALAWGFVDPSVEHPTTQQIKQAICTYGPVATRMRVVSDNLYAYTEGVYSEEVASDTSGGGHAVVLVGWDDDRGAWLMKNSWDEDWGEDGYCWIAYGSNRIGRQTSWVRAESAFYALPLNYKLQLRAIPIKKK
;
A
#
# COMPACT_ATOMS: atom_id res chain seq x y z
N MET A 1 9.96 73.00 -42.31
CA MET A 1 9.87 72.77 -43.73
C MET A 1 9.23 71.42 -43.92
N SER A 2 8.11 71.43 -44.43
CA SER A 2 7.33 71.11 -45.63
C SER A 2 6.63 69.79 -45.53
N LYS A 3 5.32 69.83 -45.29
CA LYS A 3 4.15 69.64 -46.19
C LYS A 3 3.85 68.16 -46.56
N ARG A 4 2.67 67.70 -46.02
CA ARG A 4 1.41 67.40 -46.71
C ARG A 4 1.54 66.23 -47.74
N TRP A 5 0.66 65.20 -47.61
CA TRP A 5 -0.67 65.13 -48.29
C TRP A 5 -1.54 64.03 -47.70
N GLN A 6 -2.81 64.40 -47.43
CA GLN A 6 -3.97 63.48 -47.18
C GLN A 6 -4.37 62.82 -48.53
N LYS A 7 -4.81 61.63 -48.50
CA LYS A 7 -5.87 61.16 -49.44
C LYS A 7 -6.81 60.22 -48.72
N VAL A 8 -8.03 60.62 -48.64
CA VAL A 8 -9.26 59.93 -48.30
C VAL A 8 -9.61 58.96 -49.43
N PHE A 9 -10.00 57.72 -49.13
CA PHE A 9 -10.93 56.98 -49.95
C PHE A 9 -11.94 56.21 -49.09
N LEU A 10 -13.19 56.48 -49.43
CA LEU A 10 -14.41 55.91 -48.86
C LEU A 10 -14.71 54.50 -49.40
N CYS A 11 -15.47 53.75 -48.57
CA CYS A 11 -16.51 52.75 -48.87
C CYS A 11 -16.12 51.40 -49.48
N PHE A 12 -16.39 50.32 -48.74
CA PHE A 12 -17.61 49.52 -49.00
C PHE A 12 -17.85 48.56 -47.81
N LEU A 13 -19.00 48.71 -47.15
CA LEU A 13 -19.58 47.75 -46.27
C LEU A 13 -19.97 46.50 -47.08
N ALA A 14 -19.32 45.38 -46.79
CA ALA A 14 -19.85 44.07 -47.17
C ALA A 14 -20.07 43.29 -45.86
N LEU A 15 -21.35 43.16 -45.48
CA LEU A 15 -21.77 42.22 -44.43
C LEU A 15 -21.51 40.80 -44.91
N GLY A 16 -20.40 40.22 -44.45
CA GLY A 16 -20.15 38.80 -44.54
C GLY A 16 -20.62 38.11 -43.24
N ILE A 17 -21.74 37.42 -43.29
CA ILE A 17 -22.19 36.53 -42.25
C ILE A 17 -21.20 35.39 -42.21
N ILE A 18 -20.25 35.44 -41.29
CA ILE A 18 -19.39 34.30 -40.95
C ILE A 18 -20.20 33.42 -40.00
N THR A 19 -20.81 32.37 -40.51
CA THR A 19 -21.29 31.25 -39.72
C THR A 19 -20.08 30.57 -39.11
N ALA A 20 -19.84 30.84 -37.81
CA ALA A 20 -18.86 30.09 -37.02
C ALA A 20 -19.40 28.66 -36.89
N ALA A 21 -18.89 27.76 -37.75
CA ALA A 21 -18.99 26.33 -37.49
C ALA A 21 -18.16 26.05 -36.23
N ALA A 22 -18.83 25.79 -35.14
CA ALA A 22 -18.20 25.27 -33.94
C ALA A 22 -17.59 23.91 -34.28
N LEU A 23 -16.30 23.88 -34.52
CA LEU A 23 -15.51 22.65 -34.51
C LEU A 23 -15.56 22.13 -33.09
N SER A 24 -16.48 21.17 -32.88
CA SER A 24 -16.47 20.35 -31.66
C SER A 24 -15.12 19.65 -31.56
N ALA A 25 -14.32 20.06 -30.58
CA ALA A 25 -13.11 19.34 -30.20
C ALA A 25 -13.46 17.87 -29.94
N PRO A 26 -12.62 16.89 -30.32
CA PRO A 26 -12.86 15.49 -30.03
C PRO A 26 -13.03 15.32 -28.52
N GLY A 27 -14.11 14.65 -28.12
CA GLY A 27 -14.56 14.56 -26.75
C GLY A 27 -13.45 14.21 -25.76
N GLN A 28 -13.17 15.11 -24.85
CA GLN A 28 -12.59 14.76 -23.57
C GLN A 28 -13.59 13.83 -22.90
N THR A 29 -13.28 12.55 -22.87
CA THR A 29 -13.96 11.58 -21.97
C THR A 29 -13.74 12.12 -20.57
N GLN A 30 -14.79 12.75 -19.98
CA GLN A 30 -14.74 13.15 -18.58
C GLN A 30 -14.53 11.87 -17.77
N VAL A 31 -13.37 11.77 -17.12
CA VAL A 31 -13.13 10.71 -16.14
C VAL A 31 -14.16 10.89 -15.03
N GLN A 32 -15.12 9.97 -14.98
CA GLN A 32 -16.16 10.00 -13.94
C GLN A 32 -15.50 9.88 -12.57
N SER A 33 -15.92 10.72 -11.61
CA SER A 33 -15.46 10.58 -10.23
C SER A 33 -15.86 9.19 -9.69
N GLN A 34 -15.03 8.63 -8.80
CA GLN A 34 -15.34 7.35 -8.13
C GLN A 34 -16.74 7.35 -7.52
N LYS A 35 -17.13 8.44 -6.88
CA LYS A 35 -18.46 8.59 -6.27
C LYS A 35 -19.59 8.44 -7.30
N GLU A 36 -19.41 8.96 -8.50
CA GLU A 36 -20.41 8.80 -9.58
C GLU A 36 -20.41 7.38 -10.13
N ARG A 37 -19.24 6.73 -10.27
CA ARG A 37 -19.17 5.31 -10.66
C ARG A 37 -19.90 4.42 -9.66
N LEU A 38 -19.66 4.61 -8.35
CA LEU A 38 -20.38 3.86 -7.29
C LEU A 38 -21.88 4.11 -7.32
N ARG A 39 -22.32 5.36 -7.53
CA ARG A 39 -23.74 5.71 -7.66
C ARG A 39 -24.40 5.00 -8.85
N LEU A 40 -23.78 5.04 -10.01
CA LEU A 40 -24.30 4.39 -11.22
C LEU A 40 -24.36 2.86 -11.06
N ARG A 41 -23.30 2.29 -10.43
CA ARG A 41 -23.27 0.87 -10.12
C ARG A 41 -24.42 0.47 -9.20
N GLU A 42 -24.71 1.25 -8.16
CA GLU A 42 -25.81 0.96 -7.22
C GLU A 42 -27.19 1.06 -7.89
N LEU A 43 -27.39 1.96 -8.85
CA LEU A 43 -28.65 2.04 -9.61
C LEU A 43 -28.95 0.72 -10.34
N SER A 44 -27.91 0.07 -10.89
CA SER A 44 -28.01 -1.21 -11.61
C SER A 44 -27.86 -2.44 -10.70
N ALA A 45 -27.68 -2.25 -9.39
CA ALA A 45 -27.45 -3.36 -8.45
C ALA A 45 -28.61 -4.34 -8.40
N PRO A 46 -28.33 -5.65 -8.25
CA PRO A 46 -29.36 -6.66 -8.01
C PRO A 46 -30.22 -6.34 -6.78
N PRO A 47 -31.51 -6.76 -6.75
CA PRO A 47 -32.39 -6.50 -5.61
C PRO A 47 -31.82 -6.96 -4.25
N ALA A 48 -31.14 -8.11 -4.22
CA ALA A 48 -30.51 -8.63 -3.01
C ALA A 48 -29.41 -7.69 -2.47
N ILE A 49 -28.59 -7.12 -3.36
CA ILE A 49 -27.55 -6.15 -2.98
C ILE A 49 -28.20 -4.86 -2.47
N LYS A 50 -29.23 -4.35 -3.13
CA LYS A 50 -29.98 -3.15 -2.67
C LYS A 50 -30.55 -3.36 -1.27
N GLN A 51 -31.13 -4.54 -1.00
CA GLN A 51 -31.67 -4.90 0.31
C GLN A 51 -30.55 -5.00 1.36
N ALA A 52 -29.42 -5.63 1.05
CA ALA A 52 -28.26 -5.73 1.93
C ALA A 52 -27.72 -4.34 2.29
N LEU A 53 -27.52 -3.45 1.30
CA LEU A 53 -27.06 -2.08 1.53
C LEU A 53 -28.06 -1.27 2.37
N ALA A 54 -29.37 -1.45 2.18
CA ALA A 54 -30.39 -0.80 3.00
C ALA A 54 -30.30 -1.26 4.47
N SER A 55 -30.07 -2.55 4.71
CA SER A 55 -29.88 -3.11 6.05
C SER A 55 -28.61 -2.59 6.71
N MET A 56 -27.49 -2.56 5.99
CA MET A 56 -26.21 -1.99 6.47
C MET A 56 -26.36 -0.52 6.85
N ARG A 57 -26.99 0.30 6.01
CA ARG A 57 -27.25 1.73 6.27
C ARG A 57 -28.11 1.95 7.50
N LYS A 58 -29.13 1.11 7.69
CA LYS A 58 -29.96 1.16 8.91
C LYS A 58 -29.14 0.83 10.17
N GLU A 59 -28.29 -0.19 10.11
CA GLU A 59 -27.40 -0.55 11.22
C GLU A 59 -26.40 0.55 11.52
N ILE A 60 -25.74 1.12 10.50
CA ILE A 60 -24.81 2.25 10.62
C ILE A 60 -25.48 3.44 11.31
N GLN A 61 -26.71 3.78 10.90
CA GLN A 61 -27.49 4.86 11.51
C GLN A 61 -27.86 4.55 12.96
N GLN A 62 -28.33 3.34 13.25
CA GLN A 62 -28.73 2.93 14.60
C GLN A 62 -27.57 2.93 15.58
N LYS A 63 -26.39 2.54 15.13
CA LYS A 63 -25.16 2.47 15.94
C LYS A 63 -24.38 3.80 15.95
N GLY A 64 -24.82 4.83 15.20
CA GLY A 64 -24.10 6.10 15.10
C GLY A 64 -22.70 5.97 14.50
N LEU A 65 -22.48 5.02 13.56
CA LEU A 65 -21.18 4.79 12.94
C LEU A 65 -20.85 5.87 11.90
N ARG A 66 -19.56 6.15 11.73
CA ARG A 66 -19.07 7.33 10.99
C ARG A 66 -18.60 7.03 9.57
N TYR A 67 -19.14 5.98 8.94
CA TYR A 67 -18.79 5.60 7.56
C TYR A 67 -20.04 5.39 6.71
N LYS A 68 -19.84 5.30 5.40
CA LYS A 68 -20.88 5.02 4.43
C LYS A 68 -20.58 3.74 3.66
N VAL A 69 -21.65 3.16 3.12
CA VAL A 69 -21.59 1.94 2.31
C VAL A 69 -22.30 2.15 0.99
N GLY A 70 -21.81 1.48 -0.05
CA GLY A 70 -22.35 1.47 -1.40
C GLY A 70 -22.02 0.17 -2.13
N TYR A 71 -22.43 0.08 -3.38
CA TYR A 71 -22.17 -1.11 -4.17
C TYR A 71 -20.79 -1.06 -4.82
N THR A 72 -19.79 -1.56 -4.10
CA THR A 72 -18.39 -1.71 -4.58
C THR A 72 -18.21 -3.01 -5.37
N LYS A 73 -17.13 -3.13 -6.14
CA LYS A 73 -16.76 -4.38 -6.82
C LYS A 73 -16.47 -5.53 -5.83
N ALA A 74 -16.02 -5.22 -4.62
CA ALA A 74 -15.74 -6.22 -3.61
C ALA A 74 -16.98 -7.03 -3.19
N LEU A 75 -18.19 -6.45 -3.32
CA LEU A 75 -19.45 -7.17 -3.05
C LEU A 75 -19.79 -8.22 -4.11
N ASP A 76 -19.19 -8.16 -5.30
CA ASP A 76 -19.41 -9.15 -6.37
C ASP A 76 -18.46 -10.34 -6.26
N LYS A 77 -17.35 -10.17 -5.54
CA LYS A 77 -16.34 -11.21 -5.40
C LYS A 77 -16.69 -12.17 -4.27
N PRO A 78 -16.42 -13.47 -4.42
CA PRO A 78 -16.46 -14.40 -3.30
C PRO A 78 -15.49 -13.92 -2.19
N LYS A 79 -15.91 -13.97 -0.93
CA LYS A 79 -15.07 -13.58 0.21
C LYS A 79 -13.74 -14.36 0.26
N THR A 80 -13.75 -15.59 -0.27
CA THR A 80 -12.56 -16.43 -0.45
C THR A 80 -11.56 -15.88 -1.45
N LYS A 81 -11.81 -14.74 -2.10
CA LYS A 81 -10.88 -14.04 -3.00
C LYS A 81 -10.33 -12.73 -2.43
N LEU A 82 -10.89 -12.26 -1.32
CA LEU A 82 -10.65 -10.92 -0.79
C LEU A 82 -9.90 -10.89 0.55
N LEU A 83 -9.76 -12.05 1.18
CA LEU A 83 -9.05 -12.20 2.45
C LEU A 83 -7.80 -13.04 2.24
N GLY A 84 -7.25 -13.68 3.27
CA GLY A 84 -6.15 -14.62 3.09
C GLY A 84 -5.00 -14.46 4.08
N ASP A 85 -5.13 -13.56 5.07
CA ASP A 85 -4.18 -13.52 6.16
C ASP A 85 -4.50 -14.66 7.14
N VAL A 86 -3.52 -15.51 7.43
CA VAL A 86 -3.66 -16.68 8.29
C VAL A 86 -2.84 -16.54 9.57
N ASP A 87 -3.21 -17.28 10.61
CA ASP A 87 -2.41 -17.34 11.82
C ASP A 87 -1.33 -18.44 11.71
N ASP A 88 -0.14 -18.14 12.22
CA ASP A 88 0.95 -19.10 12.31
C ASP A 88 1.54 -19.08 13.75
N PRO A 89 1.38 -20.18 14.50
CA PRO A 89 1.90 -20.28 15.87
C PRO A 89 3.43 -20.22 15.96
N LYS A 90 4.13 -20.35 14.82
CA LYS A 90 5.58 -20.24 14.75
C LYS A 90 6.10 -18.80 14.82
N LEU A 91 5.24 -17.79 14.57
CA LEU A 91 5.58 -16.38 14.76
C LEU A 91 5.61 -15.98 16.23
N THR A 92 6.33 -16.77 17.03
CA THR A 92 6.47 -16.54 18.48
C THR A 92 7.17 -15.21 18.78
N PRO A 93 6.99 -14.64 19.99
CA PRO A 93 7.76 -13.45 20.40
C PRO A 93 9.29 -13.66 20.31
N ALA A 94 9.78 -14.87 20.54
CA ALA A 94 11.22 -15.18 20.40
C ALA A 94 11.66 -15.10 18.94
N TRP A 95 10.89 -15.66 18.02
CA TRP A 95 11.16 -15.57 16.58
C TRP A 95 11.13 -14.11 16.10
N ARG A 96 10.10 -13.36 16.48
CA ARG A 96 9.98 -11.93 16.11
C ARG A 96 11.17 -11.09 16.62
N ARG A 97 11.62 -11.33 17.85
CA ARG A 97 12.84 -10.67 18.39
C ARG A 97 14.09 -11.02 17.60
N ALA A 98 14.28 -12.30 17.25
CA ALA A 98 15.43 -12.72 16.45
C ALA A 98 15.47 -12.06 15.07
N VAL A 99 14.30 -11.90 14.42
CA VAL A 99 14.15 -11.12 13.17
C VAL A 99 14.61 -9.68 13.38
N ASN A 100 14.10 -8.99 14.41
CA ASN A 100 14.44 -7.60 14.67
C ASN A 100 15.94 -7.43 15.01
N GLU A 101 16.54 -8.32 15.80
CA GLU A 101 17.98 -8.29 16.12
C GLU A 101 18.85 -8.44 14.86
N ARG A 102 18.46 -9.34 13.96
CA ARG A 102 19.14 -9.46 12.65
C ARG A 102 19.00 -8.19 11.85
N SER A 103 17.82 -7.64 11.79
CA SER A 103 17.51 -6.44 11.00
C SER A 103 18.28 -5.21 11.50
N VAL A 104 18.50 -5.06 12.81
CA VAL A 104 19.35 -4.01 13.37
C VAL A 104 20.78 -4.11 12.83
N LYS A 105 21.33 -5.32 12.72
CA LYS A 105 22.70 -5.51 12.15
C LYS A 105 22.75 -5.08 10.69
N LEU A 106 21.73 -5.41 9.90
CA LEU A 106 21.65 -5.01 8.48
C LEU A 106 21.50 -3.50 8.31
N LEU A 107 20.67 -2.86 9.14
CA LEU A 107 20.52 -1.40 9.14
C LEU A 107 21.82 -0.70 9.52
N ASN A 108 22.63 -1.25 10.42
CA ASN A 108 23.96 -0.72 10.77
C ASN A 108 24.93 -0.84 9.59
N ILE A 109 24.94 -1.99 8.89
CA ILE A 109 25.77 -2.18 7.67
C ILE A 109 25.39 -1.12 6.62
N ASP A 110 24.11 -0.87 6.40
CA ASP A 110 23.61 0.16 5.48
C ASP A 110 24.05 1.56 5.90
N LEU A 111 23.93 1.88 7.18
CA LEU A 111 24.35 3.18 7.72
C LEU A 111 25.86 3.42 7.53
N GLU A 112 26.68 2.41 7.77
CA GLU A 112 28.13 2.46 7.53
C GLU A 112 28.43 2.65 6.04
N ALA A 113 27.82 1.85 5.15
CA ALA A 113 27.99 1.95 3.71
C ALA A 113 27.61 3.34 3.19
N ARG A 114 26.47 3.88 3.64
CA ARG A 114 26.03 5.24 3.33
C ARG A 114 27.02 6.29 3.82
N THR A 115 27.53 6.13 5.02
CA THR A 115 28.51 7.06 5.61
C THR A 115 29.80 7.09 4.81
N VAL A 116 30.31 5.92 4.41
CA VAL A 116 31.50 5.79 3.56
C VAL A 116 31.25 6.44 2.20
N ALA A 117 30.12 6.16 1.56
CA ALA A 117 29.77 6.73 0.28
C ALA A 117 29.66 8.27 0.31
N LEU A 118 29.05 8.83 1.36
CA LEU A 118 28.93 10.28 1.54
C LEU A 118 30.27 10.96 1.85
N LYS A 119 31.21 10.27 2.52
CA LYS A 119 32.59 10.76 2.71
C LYS A 119 33.36 10.78 1.39
N ALA A 120 33.25 9.72 0.61
CA ALA A 120 33.90 9.62 -0.70
C ALA A 120 33.32 10.59 -1.74
N ASN A 121 32.01 10.84 -1.70
CA ASN A 121 31.31 11.75 -2.60
C ASN A 121 30.26 12.59 -1.84
N PRO A 122 30.61 13.75 -1.28
CA PRO A 122 29.67 14.62 -0.58
C PRO A 122 28.50 15.10 -1.43
N ALA A 123 28.66 15.21 -2.76
CA ALA A 123 27.59 15.60 -3.68
C ALA A 123 26.46 14.57 -3.74
N LEU A 124 26.71 13.32 -3.35
CA LEU A 124 25.72 12.27 -3.23
C LEU A 124 24.56 12.67 -2.29
N ARG A 125 24.83 13.49 -1.26
CA ARG A 125 23.80 13.97 -0.33
C ARG A 125 22.63 14.65 -1.03
N ALA A 126 22.89 15.44 -2.06
CA ALA A 126 21.87 16.12 -2.84
C ALA A 126 21.07 15.16 -3.77
N LYS A 127 21.58 13.96 -4.02
CA LYS A 127 20.94 12.96 -4.89
C LYS A 127 20.09 11.96 -4.11
N LEU A 128 20.34 11.76 -2.80
CA LEU A 128 19.59 10.81 -1.98
C LEU A 128 18.14 11.29 -1.76
N PRO A 129 17.12 10.63 -2.31
CA PRO A 129 15.72 11.07 -2.19
C PRO A 129 15.27 11.10 -0.74
N GLU A 130 15.66 10.11 0.06
CA GLU A 130 15.29 9.97 1.46
C GLU A 130 15.72 11.18 2.34
N LEU A 131 16.77 11.91 1.95
CA LEU A 131 17.22 13.11 2.68
C LEU A 131 16.45 14.38 2.31
N ARG A 132 15.55 14.30 1.34
CA ARG A 132 14.69 15.40 0.87
C ARG A 132 13.21 15.19 1.20
N LEU A 133 12.89 14.12 1.91
CA LEU A 133 11.53 13.85 2.34
C LEU A 133 11.09 14.87 3.39
N PRO A 134 9.80 15.22 3.44
CA PRO A 134 9.25 16.03 4.51
C PRO A 134 9.50 15.37 5.85
N VAL A 135 9.65 16.19 6.88
CA VAL A 135 9.79 15.69 8.25
C VAL A 135 8.49 14.99 8.65
N CYS A 136 8.60 13.74 9.05
CA CYS A 136 7.54 12.98 9.70
C CYS A 136 7.83 12.90 11.19
N SER A 137 6.82 13.17 12.02
CA SER A 137 6.91 12.98 13.47
C SER A 137 5.68 12.23 13.97
N ALA A 138 5.90 11.20 14.75
CA ALA A 138 4.83 10.45 15.40
C ALA A 138 4.00 11.29 16.40
N THR A 139 4.46 12.51 16.71
CA THR A 139 3.74 13.49 17.54
C THR A 139 2.82 14.41 16.73
N TYR A 140 2.86 14.34 15.41
CA TYR A 140 1.93 15.10 14.58
C TYR A 140 0.52 14.55 14.73
N LYS A 141 -0.48 15.43 14.75
CA LYS A 141 -1.90 15.06 14.78
C LYS A 141 -2.31 14.26 13.56
N ALA A 142 -1.77 14.62 12.39
CA ALA A 142 -2.02 13.90 11.15
C ALA A 142 -0.76 13.86 10.28
N PHE A 143 -0.60 12.75 9.56
CA PHE A 143 0.44 12.58 8.55
C PHE A 143 0.06 11.41 7.64
N ASN A 144 0.27 11.55 6.33
CA ASN A 144 0.16 10.40 5.44
C ASN A 144 1.10 10.51 4.22
N TRP A 145 1.63 9.39 3.80
CA TRP A 145 2.53 9.29 2.65
C TRP A 145 1.80 9.36 1.31
N ARG A 146 0.47 9.09 1.27
CA ARG A 146 -0.35 9.17 0.04
C ARG A 146 -0.37 10.59 -0.50
N ASP A 147 -0.68 11.57 0.35
CA ASP A 147 -0.77 12.98 -0.05
C ASP A 147 0.56 13.56 -0.50
N LEU A 148 1.66 12.93 -0.11
CA LEU A 148 3.01 13.29 -0.53
C LEU A 148 3.46 12.56 -1.80
N GLY A 149 2.58 11.75 -2.43
CA GLY A 149 2.91 10.96 -3.61
C GLY A 149 3.97 9.89 -3.35
N LYS A 150 3.99 9.32 -2.14
CA LYS A 150 4.99 8.34 -1.69
C LYS A 150 4.38 6.96 -1.43
N VAL A 151 3.26 6.68 -2.07
CA VAL A 151 2.61 5.36 -2.10
C VAL A 151 2.36 4.99 -3.56
N THR A 152 2.61 3.76 -3.91
CA THR A 152 2.37 3.21 -5.25
C THR A 152 0.88 3.04 -5.54
N PRO A 153 0.44 2.90 -6.81
CA PRO A 153 -0.96 2.68 -7.16
C PRO A 153 -1.60 1.53 -6.38
N VAL A 154 -2.91 1.61 -6.21
CA VAL A 154 -3.69 0.52 -5.63
C VAL A 154 -3.79 -0.63 -6.62
N GLN A 155 -3.62 -1.84 -6.14
CA GLN A 155 -3.69 -3.08 -6.92
C GLN A 155 -5.00 -3.83 -6.62
N GLU A 156 -5.31 -4.84 -7.45
CA GLU A 156 -6.51 -5.67 -7.31
C GLU A 156 -6.16 -7.14 -7.12
N GLN A 157 -6.34 -7.67 -5.91
CA GLN A 157 -6.26 -9.11 -5.67
C GLN A 157 -7.50 -9.83 -6.20
N ASP A 158 -7.32 -11.05 -6.68
CA ASP A 158 -8.42 -11.93 -7.11
C ASP A 158 -8.26 -13.38 -6.61
N CYS A 159 -7.47 -13.58 -5.56
CA CYS A 159 -7.42 -14.78 -4.74
C CYS A 159 -7.03 -14.43 -3.29
N ASN A 160 -6.97 -15.43 -2.37
CA ASN A 160 -6.68 -15.18 -0.95
C ASN A 160 -5.20 -14.87 -0.68
N ASN A 161 -4.64 -13.90 -1.36
CA ASN A 161 -3.23 -13.50 -1.22
C ASN A 161 -3.01 -12.03 -0.82
N CYS A 162 -3.93 -11.43 -0.06
CA CYS A 162 -3.76 -10.09 0.51
C CYS A 162 -2.41 -9.91 1.24
N TRP A 163 -1.85 -10.97 1.79
CA TRP A 163 -0.55 -10.99 2.43
C TRP A 163 0.60 -10.64 1.49
N ALA A 164 0.54 -11.09 0.22
CA ALA A 164 1.52 -10.75 -0.81
C ALA A 164 1.39 -9.26 -1.20
N PHE A 165 0.16 -8.77 -1.43
CA PHE A 165 -0.12 -7.37 -1.73
C PHE A 165 0.30 -6.41 -0.60
N ALA A 166 0.10 -6.81 0.67
CA ALA A 166 0.54 -6.00 1.80
C ALA A 166 2.07 -5.93 1.91
N ALA A 167 2.77 -7.04 1.67
CA ALA A 167 4.23 -7.07 1.62
C ALA A 167 4.77 -6.25 0.45
N ALA A 168 4.20 -6.44 -0.76
CA ALA A 168 4.55 -5.68 -1.96
C ALA A 168 4.35 -4.18 -1.77
N GLY A 169 3.16 -3.75 -1.35
CA GLY A 169 2.86 -2.32 -1.18
C GLY A 169 3.71 -1.63 -0.12
N ALA A 170 4.08 -2.32 0.97
CA ALA A 170 5.01 -1.77 1.97
C ALA A 170 6.43 -1.64 1.40
N TYR A 171 6.92 -2.66 0.66
CA TYR A 171 8.24 -2.63 0.03
C TYR A 171 8.34 -1.56 -1.06
N GLU A 172 7.37 -1.48 -1.96
CA GLU A 172 7.30 -0.49 -3.03
C GLU A 172 7.35 0.94 -2.51
N ALA A 173 6.59 1.22 -1.44
CA ALA A 173 6.62 2.51 -0.78
C ALA A 173 8.01 2.78 -0.16
N SER A 174 8.62 1.81 0.51
CA SER A 174 10.00 1.94 1.03
C SER A 174 11.00 2.18 -0.09
N TYR A 175 10.87 1.50 -1.22
CA TYR A 175 11.73 1.69 -2.38
C TYR A 175 11.55 3.10 -2.98
N LEU A 176 10.31 3.56 -3.14
CA LEU A 176 9.99 4.90 -3.63
C LEU A 176 10.56 6.01 -2.74
N LEU A 177 10.43 5.85 -1.41
CA LEU A 177 10.99 6.80 -0.43
C LEU A 177 12.51 6.86 -0.53
N ARG A 178 13.15 5.70 -0.69
CA ARG A 178 14.60 5.55 -0.64
C ARG A 178 15.28 5.88 -1.96
N ASN A 179 14.68 5.50 -3.08
CA ASN A 179 15.26 5.57 -4.42
C ASN A 179 14.58 6.61 -5.32
N GLY A 180 13.40 7.10 -4.96
CA GLY A 180 12.67 8.10 -5.74
C GLY A 180 12.04 7.55 -7.02
N VAL A 181 11.95 6.24 -7.16
CA VAL A 181 11.42 5.53 -8.33
C VAL A 181 10.22 4.69 -7.90
N THR A 182 9.13 4.79 -8.65
CA THR A 182 7.96 3.93 -8.48
C THR A 182 8.27 2.55 -9.07
N LEU A 183 8.02 1.51 -8.29
CA LEU A 183 8.07 0.12 -8.70
C LEU A 183 6.67 -0.49 -8.65
N ASP A 184 6.49 -1.54 -9.43
CA ASP A 184 5.39 -2.48 -9.38
C ASP A 184 6.02 -3.88 -9.33
N ILE A 185 6.03 -4.49 -8.13
CA ILE A 185 6.66 -5.80 -7.92
C ILE A 185 5.62 -6.91 -7.95
N SER A 186 6.05 -8.09 -8.33
CA SER A 186 5.16 -9.23 -8.56
C SER A 186 4.65 -9.85 -7.25
N GLU A 187 3.36 -9.72 -6.99
CA GLU A 187 2.65 -10.49 -5.97
C GLU A 187 2.51 -11.97 -6.39
N GLN A 188 2.47 -12.24 -7.69
CA GLN A 188 2.45 -13.61 -8.18
C GLN A 188 3.75 -14.35 -7.83
N TYR A 189 4.90 -13.68 -7.97
CA TYR A 189 6.18 -14.26 -7.59
C TYR A 189 6.22 -14.58 -6.08
N LEU A 190 5.74 -13.67 -5.23
CA LEU A 190 5.60 -13.96 -3.81
C LEU A 190 4.65 -15.12 -3.55
N ASN A 191 3.50 -15.16 -4.22
CA ASN A 191 2.52 -16.23 -4.09
C ASN A 191 3.08 -17.63 -4.44
N ASP A 192 3.95 -17.70 -5.45
CA ASP A 192 4.44 -18.96 -6.01
C ASP A 192 5.79 -19.39 -5.40
N CYS A 193 6.60 -18.45 -4.86
CA CYS A 193 8.00 -18.70 -4.51
C CYS A 193 8.38 -18.35 -3.07
N ALA A 194 7.60 -17.52 -2.36
CA ALA A 194 8.06 -16.97 -1.10
C ALA A 194 8.17 -18.04 -0.01
N GLN A 195 9.38 -18.15 0.57
CA GLN A 195 9.71 -19.05 1.67
C GLN A 195 10.60 -18.36 2.70
N THR A 196 10.54 -18.84 3.94
CA THR A 196 11.43 -18.41 5.02
C THR A 196 12.79 -19.11 4.96
N ASP A 197 13.71 -18.70 5.85
CA ASP A 197 15.01 -19.37 6.08
C ASP A 197 14.90 -20.86 6.38
N ALA A 198 13.80 -21.25 6.99
CA ALA A 198 13.55 -22.65 7.34
C ALA A 198 12.90 -23.44 6.19
N GLY A 199 12.74 -22.83 5.00
CA GLY A 199 12.03 -23.42 3.87
C GLY A 199 10.51 -23.50 4.09
N GLU A 200 9.98 -22.71 5.03
CA GLU A 200 8.54 -22.67 5.28
C GLU A 200 7.88 -21.76 4.25
N ASP A 201 6.86 -22.25 3.59
CA ASP A 201 6.04 -21.49 2.65
C ASP A 201 5.45 -20.23 3.30
N ALA A 202 5.51 -19.09 2.62
CA ALA A 202 4.88 -17.85 3.05
C ALA A 202 3.37 -17.86 2.85
N GLY A 203 2.90 -18.61 1.87
CA GLY A 203 1.49 -18.75 1.53
C GLY A 203 1.24 -19.01 0.06
N SER A 204 -0.03 -18.91 -0.31
CA SER A 204 -0.53 -19.15 -1.66
C SER A 204 -1.85 -18.39 -1.88
N CYS A 205 -2.55 -18.65 -2.99
CA CYS A 205 -3.93 -18.20 -3.20
C CYS A 205 -4.97 -18.78 -2.20
N THR A 206 -4.53 -19.56 -1.21
CA THR A 206 -5.39 -20.07 -0.12
C THR A 206 -5.13 -19.39 1.22
N GLY A 207 -4.16 -18.50 1.27
CA GLY A 207 -3.76 -17.73 2.45
C GLY A 207 -2.26 -17.74 2.70
N GLY A 208 -1.78 -16.81 3.50
CA GLY A 208 -0.37 -16.67 3.84
C GLY A 208 -0.10 -15.52 4.81
N LEU A 209 1.18 -15.10 4.90
CA LEU A 209 1.66 -14.13 5.86
C LEU A 209 2.63 -13.13 5.22
N ALA A 210 2.29 -11.84 5.31
CA ALA A 210 3.15 -10.76 4.84
C ALA A 210 4.55 -10.81 5.48
N ALA A 211 4.65 -11.15 6.75
CA ALA A 211 5.93 -11.29 7.46
C ALA A 211 6.86 -12.31 6.81
N LYS A 212 6.35 -13.45 6.35
CA LYS A 212 7.15 -14.47 5.65
C LYS A 212 7.53 -14.02 4.23
N ALA A 213 6.67 -13.27 3.55
CA ALA A 213 6.98 -12.67 2.25
C ALA A 213 8.12 -11.62 2.38
N LEU A 214 8.06 -10.76 3.41
CA LEU A 214 9.14 -9.81 3.70
C LEU A 214 10.46 -10.51 4.04
N GLU A 215 10.41 -11.65 4.75
CA GLU A 215 11.58 -12.49 5.01
C GLU A 215 12.21 -12.98 3.70
N HIS A 216 11.38 -13.53 2.79
CA HIS A 216 11.82 -13.94 1.47
C HIS A 216 12.49 -12.82 0.69
N MET A 217 11.89 -11.63 0.66
CA MET A 217 12.40 -10.48 -0.08
C MET A 217 13.77 -9.99 0.40
N VAL A 218 14.09 -10.16 1.68
CA VAL A 218 15.43 -9.84 2.22
C VAL A 218 16.47 -10.86 1.78
N ARG A 219 16.07 -12.10 1.59
CA ARG A 219 17.00 -13.21 1.30
C ARG A 219 17.20 -13.47 -0.17
N GLU A 220 16.09 -13.53 -0.89
CA GLU A 220 16.04 -13.96 -2.29
C GLU A 220 15.62 -12.83 -3.23
N GLY A 221 15.04 -11.74 -2.69
CA GLY A 221 14.56 -10.62 -3.47
C GLY A 221 13.19 -10.85 -4.10
N ASN A 222 12.85 -10.00 -5.07
CA ASN A 222 11.64 -10.09 -5.87
C ASN A 222 11.93 -9.67 -7.31
N VAL A 223 10.93 -9.74 -8.17
CA VAL A 223 10.94 -9.32 -9.57
C VAL A 223 9.84 -8.28 -9.81
N SER A 224 9.89 -7.58 -10.95
CA SER A 224 8.79 -6.71 -11.36
C SER A 224 7.55 -7.51 -11.76
N GLU A 225 6.38 -6.89 -11.65
CA GLU A 225 5.11 -7.42 -12.15
C GLU A 225 5.19 -7.78 -13.64
N ALA A 226 5.90 -6.99 -14.43
CA ALA A 226 6.12 -7.29 -15.85
C ALA A 226 6.91 -8.58 -16.10
N THR A 227 7.75 -9.02 -15.15
CA THR A 227 8.54 -10.26 -15.27
C THR A 227 7.71 -11.50 -14.94
N VAL A 228 6.88 -11.41 -13.89
CA VAL A 228 5.98 -12.51 -13.46
C VAL A 228 4.60 -11.91 -13.20
N PRO A 229 3.77 -11.71 -14.24
CA PRO A 229 2.48 -11.07 -14.12
C PRO A 229 1.50 -11.82 -13.23
N TYR A 230 0.66 -11.07 -12.51
CA TYR A 230 -0.37 -11.57 -11.62
C TYR A 230 -1.45 -12.34 -12.40
N THR A 231 -1.77 -13.54 -11.92
CA THR A 231 -2.77 -14.42 -12.55
C THR A 231 -3.81 -14.95 -11.57
N ALA A 232 -3.69 -14.60 -10.29
CA ALA A 232 -4.58 -15.05 -9.22
C ALA A 232 -4.74 -16.59 -9.13
N THR A 233 -3.68 -17.31 -9.45
CA THR A 233 -3.65 -18.79 -9.41
C THR A 233 -2.35 -19.26 -8.76
N ASN A 234 -2.37 -20.45 -8.16
CA ASN A 234 -1.15 -21.09 -7.72
C ASN A 234 -0.43 -21.70 -8.92
N ARG A 235 0.83 -21.37 -9.11
CA ARG A 235 1.71 -21.92 -10.13
C ARG A 235 2.96 -22.50 -9.46
N GLY A 236 3.78 -23.19 -10.21
CA GLY A 236 5.13 -23.54 -9.77
C GLY A 236 6.01 -22.29 -9.69
N CYS A 237 6.93 -22.27 -8.73
CA CYS A 237 7.88 -21.15 -8.58
C CYS A 237 8.75 -21.04 -9.85
N ALA A 238 8.67 -19.90 -10.51
CA ALA A 238 9.63 -19.51 -11.54
C ALA A 238 10.92 -19.02 -10.87
N SER A 239 12.06 -19.23 -11.50
CA SER A 239 13.36 -18.83 -10.96
C SER A 239 14.04 -17.77 -11.83
N PRO A 240 13.41 -16.61 -12.07
CA PRO A 240 14.07 -15.50 -12.77
C PRO A 240 15.14 -14.88 -11.86
N ALA A 241 16.01 -14.03 -12.44
CA ALA A 241 16.88 -13.18 -11.63
C ALA A 241 16.03 -12.21 -10.79
N THR A 242 16.36 -12.08 -9.50
CA THR A 242 15.62 -11.29 -8.51
C THR A 242 16.41 -10.04 -8.12
N PRO A 243 16.38 -8.95 -8.94
CA PRO A 243 17.20 -7.76 -8.70
C PRO A 243 16.62 -6.81 -7.64
N LEU A 244 15.42 -7.07 -7.13
CA LEU A 244 14.69 -6.18 -6.23
C LEU A 244 14.74 -6.71 -4.80
N ASP A 245 15.82 -6.38 -4.10
CA ASP A 245 16.08 -6.87 -2.74
C ASP A 245 15.55 -5.91 -1.67
N ALA A 246 14.95 -6.46 -0.62
CA ALA A 246 14.80 -5.75 0.63
C ALA A 246 16.11 -5.86 1.45
N LEU A 247 16.52 -4.75 2.05
CA LEU A 247 17.68 -4.71 2.92
C LEU A 247 17.40 -5.40 4.26
N ALA A 248 16.29 -5.02 4.88
CA ALA A 248 15.89 -5.46 6.20
C ALA A 248 14.37 -5.33 6.37
N TRP A 249 13.82 -6.11 7.28
CA TRP A 249 12.44 -6.00 7.71
C TRP A 249 12.31 -6.37 9.19
N GLY A 250 11.23 -5.98 9.83
CA GLY A 250 11.01 -6.38 11.22
C GLY A 250 9.61 -6.03 11.71
N PHE A 251 9.29 -6.47 12.91
CA PHE A 251 8.07 -6.10 13.59
C PHE A 251 8.22 -4.75 14.29
N VAL A 252 7.15 -3.96 14.33
CA VAL A 252 7.14 -2.67 15.04
C VAL A 252 7.41 -2.88 16.53
N ASP A 253 6.79 -3.88 17.13
CA ASP A 253 7.15 -4.39 18.45
C ASP A 253 7.13 -5.92 18.42
N PRO A 254 8.30 -6.57 18.54
CA PRO A 254 8.39 -8.03 18.46
C PRO A 254 7.87 -8.75 19.71
N SER A 255 7.60 -8.02 20.79
CA SER A 255 7.21 -8.61 22.08
C SER A 255 5.70 -8.76 22.26
N VAL A 256 4.92 -7.99 21.51
CA VAL A 256 3.44 -7.96 21.59
C VAL A 256 2.78 -8.25 20.24
N GLU A 257 1.51 -8.66 20.27
CA GLU A 257 0.71 -8.84 19.05
C GLU A 257 0.22 -7.48 18.50
N HIS A 258 -0.12 -6.55 19.39
CA HIS A 258 -0.66 -5.25 19.07
C HIS A 258 0.27 -4.15 19.58
N PRO A 259 1.18 -3.62 18.74
CA PRO A 259 1.94 -2.43 19.07
C PRO A 259 1.02 -1.24 19.37
N THR A 260 1.49 -0.31 20.17
CA THR A 260 0.75 0.92 20.44
C THR A 260 0.64 1.79 19.19
N THR A 261 -0.40 2.64 19.15
CA THR A 261 -0.57 3.64 18.07
C THR A 261 0.70 4.48 17.88
N GLN A 262 1.35 4.88 18.98
CA GLN A 262 2.58 5.67 18.92
C GLN A 262 3.75 4.90 18.28
N GLN A 263 3.90 3.60 18.58
CA GLN A 263 4.94 2.76 17.98
C GLN A 263 4.71 2.59 16.47
N ILE A 264 3.46 2.37 16.05
CA ILE A 264 3.11 2.26 14.63
C ILE A 264 3.37 3.58 13.88
N LYS A 265 2.96 4.74 14.45
CA LYS A 265 3.28 6.06 13.88
C LYS A 265 4.78 6.27 13.72
N GLN A 266 5.56 5.89 14.74
CA GLN A 266 7.02 5.98 14.69
C GLN A 266 7.60 5.11 13.57
N ALA A 267 7.08 3.91 13.37
CA ALA A 267 7.52 3.03 12.29
C ALA A 267 7.18 3.60 10.91
N ILE A 268 5.95 4.14 10.73
CA ILE A 268 5.54 4.83 9.48
C ILE A 268 6.47 6.01 9.18
N CYS A 269 6.92 6.77 10.20
CA CYS A 269 7.87 7.86 10.00
C CYS A 269 9.28 7.37 9.67
N THR A 270 9.71 6.24 10.25
CA THR A 270 11.10 5.77 10.13
C THR A 270 11.33 4.98 8.85
N TYR A 271 10.37 4.16 8.47
CA TYR A 271 10.52 3.17 7.39
C TYR A 271 9.62 3.45 6.18
N GLY A 272 8.58 4.29 6.33
CA GLY A 272 7.50 4.48 5.37
C GLY A 272 6.27 3.66 5.72
N PRO A 273 5.34 3.46 4.79
CA PRO A 273 4.16 2.61 4.94
C PRO A 273 4.51 1.21 5.47
N VAL A 274 3.64 0.68 6.34
CA VAL A 274 3.88 -0.59 7.04
C VAL A 274 2.79 -1.60 6.74
N ALA A 275 3.15 -2.87 6.55
CA ALA A 275 2.20 -3.97 6.42
C ALA A 275 1.60 -4.29 7.79
N THR A 276 0.31 -4.56 7.84
CA THR A 276 -0.38 -4.91 9.07
C THR A 276 -1.52 -5.89 8.84
N ARG A 277 -1.98 -6.49 9.93
CA ARG A 277 -3.05 -7.48 9.93
C ARG A 277 -4.31 -6.89 10.59
N MET A 278 -5.46 -7.34 10.12
CA MET A 278 -6.76 -7.03 10.70
C MET A 278 -7.74 -8.19 10.58
N ARG A 279 -8.92 -8.05 11.16
CA ARG A 279 -10.03 -9.02 11.07
C ARG A 279 -11.23 -8.40 10.37
N VAL A 280 -11.90 -9.19 9.56
CA VAL A 280 -13.13 -8.82 8.85
C VAL A 280 -14.24 -9.78 9.30
N VAL A 281 -15.27 -9.25 9.94
CA VAL A 281 -16.34 -10.05 10.52
C VAL A 281 -17.71 -9.81 9.89
N SER A 282 -17.87 -8.71 9.14
CA SER A 282 -19.10 -8.39 8.42
C SER A 282 -18.86 -7.98 6.97
N ASP A 283 -19.95 -7.85 6.22
CA ASP A 283 -19.90 -7.39 4.83
C ASP A 283 -19.76 -5.88 4.69
N ASN A 284 -19.82 -5.13 5.79
CA ASN A 284 -19.75 -3.68 5.78
C ASN A 284 -18.42 -3.17 5.23
N LEU A 285 -17.29 -3.88 5.51
CA LEU A 285 -15.99 -3.48 4.95
C LEU A 285 -15.96 -3.64 3.43
N TYR A 286 -16.54 -4.71 2.88
CA TYR A 286 -16.62 -4.89 1.42
C TYR A 286 -17.44 -3.79 0.76
N ALA A 287 -18.47 -3.29 1.46
CA ALA A 287 -19.37 -2.22 1.00
C ALA A 287 -18.86 -0.80 1.34
N TYR A 288 -17.75 -0.64 2.07
CA TYR A 288 -17.26 0.66 2.52
C TYR A 288 -16.97 1.59 1.33
N THR A 289 -17.38 2.86 1.46
CA THR A 289 -17.15 3.89 0.43
C THR A 289 -16.48 5.15 0.94
N GLU A 290 -16.79 5.63 2.12
CA GLU A 290 -16.17 6.83 2.70
C GLU A 290 -16.39 6.93 4.22
N GLY A 291 -15.58 7.76 4.88
CA GLY A 291 -15.70 8.07 6.31
C GLY A 291 -14.77 7.22 7.18
N VAL A 292 -15.02 7.18 8.49
CA VAL A 292 -14.18 6.41 9.43
C VAL A 292 -14.83 5.07 9.72
N TYR A 293 -14.33 4.03 9.09
CA TYR A 293 -14.78 2.65 9.31
C TYR A 293 -14.47 2.20 10.73
N SER A 294 -15.43 1.57 11.37
CA SER A 294 -15.25 0.96 12.67
C SER A 294 -16.19 -0.22 12.85
N GLU A 295 -15.66 -1.30 13.41
CA GLU A 295 -16.38 -2.52 13.73
C GLU A 295 -15.73 -3.16 14.96
N GLU A 296 -16.55 -3.60 15.90
CA GLU A 296 -16.07 -4.31 17.06
C GLU A 296 -15.79 -5.78 16.72
N VAL A 297 -14.61 -6.25 17.08
CA VAL A 297 -14.15 -7.61 16.84
C VAL A 297 -13.69 -8.24 18.14
N ALA A 298 -14.35 -9.32 18.55
CA ALA A 298 -14.18 -9.93 19.86
C ALA A 298 -12.76 -10.47 20.12
N SER A 299 -12.08 -11.01 19.09
CA SER A 299 -10.75 -11.62 19.25
C SER A 299 -9.93 -11.61 17.97
N ASP A 300 -8.63 -11.93 18.08
CA ASP A 300 -7.72 -12.07 16.93
C ASP A 300 -8.04 -13.28 16.04
N THR A 301 -8.95 -14.14 16.45
CA THR A 301 -9.39 -15.31 15.69
C THR A 301 -10.80 -15.18 15.12
N SER A 302 -11.49 -14.05 15.38
CA SER A 302 -12.85 -13.80 14.88
C SER A 302 -12.80 -13.47 13.38
N GLY A 303 -13.78 -13.97 12.62
CA GLY A 303 -13.93 -13.67 11.18
C GLY A 303 -12.77 -14.12 10.32
N GLY A 304 -12.59 -13.46 9.18
CA GLY A 304 -11.50 -13.70 8.25
C GLY A 304 -10.30 -12.79 8.48
N GLY A 305 -9.10 -13.30 8.29
CA GLY A 305 -7.88 -12.50 8.35
C GLY A 305 -7.64 -11.72 7.05
N HIS A 306 -7.20 -10.48 7.18
CA HIS A 306 -6.85 -9.60 6.07
C HIS A 306 -5.55 -8.85 6.36
N ALA A 307 -4.69 -8.74 5.35
CA ALA A 307 -3.46 -7.98 5.42
C ALA A 307 -3.55 -6.74 4.53
N VAL A 308 -3.11 -5.60 5.06
CA VAL A 308 -3.21 -4.28 4.41
C VAL A 308 -1.97 -3.43 4.71
N VAL A 309 -1.89 -2.23 4.13
CA VAL A 309 -0.78 -1.30 4.37
C VAL A 309 -1.29 -0.04 5.08
N LEU A 310 -0.72 0.31 6.23
CA LEU A 310 -0.96 1.61 6.85
C LEU A 310 -0.01 2.64 6.27
N VAL A 311 -0.58 3.71 5.71
CA VAL A 311 0.17 4.76 5.00
C VAL A 311 0.20 6.08 5.76
N GLY A 312 -0.59 6.20 6.83
CA GLY A 312 -0.70 7.43 7.63
C GLY A 312 -1.77 7.33 8.72
N TRP A 313 -2.04 8.47 9.34
CA TRP A 313 -3.01 8.59 10.42
C TRP A 313 -3.59 10.00 10.51
N ASP A 314 -4.70 10.13 11.24
CA ASP A 314 -5.31 11.38 11.63
C ASP A 314 -5.93 11.21 13.04
N ASP A 315 -5.37 11.93 14.05
CA ASP A 315 -5.81 11.87 15.44
C ASP A 315 -7.14 12.57 15.69
N ASP A 316 -7.47 13.59 14.89
CA ASP A 316 -8.76 14.26 14.99
C ASP A 316 -9.88 13.34 14.46
N ARG A 317 -9.57 12.44 13.52
CA ARG A 317 -10.44 11.33 13.12
C ARG A 317 -10.37 10.13 14.07
N GLY A 318 -9.26 9.97 14.81
CA GLY A 318 -8.95 8.78 15.59
C GLY A 318 -8.73 7.54 14.73
N ALA A 319 -8.06 7.70 13.56
CA ALA A 319 -8.04 6.66 12.53
C ALA A 319 -6.70 6.55 11.79
N TRP A 320 -6.44 5.35 11.28
CA TRP A 320 -5.40 5.06 10.31
C TRP A 320 -5.90 5.29 8.89
N LEU A 321 -5.04 5.78 7.99
CA LEU A 321 -5.26 5.66 6.55
C LEU A 321 -4.66 4.34 6.07
N MET A 322 -5.51 3.45 5.60
CA MET A 322 -5.20 2.10 5.14
C MET A 322 -5.29 2.04 3.62
N LYS A 323 -4.22 1.57 2.94
CA LYS A 323 -4.25 1.15 1.52
C LYS A 323 -4.69 -0.29 1.46
N ASN A 324 -5.72 -0.57 0.66
CA ASN A 324 -6.24 -1.91 0.41
C ASN A 324 -5.78 -2.45 -0.95
N SER A 325 -6.15 -3.69 -1.27
CA SER A 325 -5.86 -4.42 -2.51
C SER A 325 -7.13 -4.89 -3.23
N TRP A 326 -8.19 -4.04 -3.25
CA TRP A 326 -9.49 -4.37 -3.83
C TRP A 326 -9.92 -3.40 -4.94
N ASP A 327 -8.95 -2.87 -5.74
CA ASP A 327 -9.16 -1.88 -6.80
C ASP A 327 -9.44 -0.46 -6.26
N GLU A 328 -9.22 0.55 -7.10
CA GLU A 328 -9.51 1.96 -6.82
C GLU A 328 -11.01 2.26 -6.71
N ASP A 329 -11.88 1.39 -7.25
CA ASP A 329 -13.34 1.53 -7.13
C ASP A 329 -13.88 1.13 -5.75
N TRP A 330 -13.03 0.63 -4.84
CA TRP A 330 -13.38 0.37 -3.45
C TRP A 330 -12.94 1.53 -2.55
N GLY A 331 -13.77 1.86 -1.56
CA GLY A 331 -13.45 2.84 -0.52
C GLY A 331 -13.22 4.25 -1.04
N GLU A 332 -12.20 4.93 -0.56
CA GLU A 332 -11.76 6.26 -0.98
C GLU A 332 -10.57 6.13 -1.95
N ASP A 333 -10.83 5.77 -3.22
CA ASP A 333 -9.84 5.43 -4.25
C ASP A 333 -8.90 4.29 -3.82
N GLY A 334 -9.47 3.19 -3.29
CA GLY A 334 -8.74 2.02 -2.80
C GLY A 334 -8.22 2.15 -1.37
N TYR A 335 -8.57 3.24 -0.67
CA TYR A 335 -8.17 3.51 0.72
C TYR A 335 -9.37 3.51 1.66
N CYS A 336 -9.08 3.35 2.95
CA CYS A 336 -10.05 3.41 4.02
C CYS A 336 -9.46 4.10 5.25
N TRP A 337 -10.22 5.03 5.85
CA TRP A 337 -9.95 5.47 7.21
C TRP A 337 -10.55 4.45 8.16
N ILE A 338 -9.70 3.77 8.93
CA ILE A 338 -10.13 2.78 9.91
C ILE A 338 -9.80 3.25 11.32
N ALA A 339 -10.79 3.25 12.22
CA ALA A 339 -10.62 3.71 13.58
C ALA A 339 -9.51 2.93 14.31
N TYR A 340 -8.75 3.63 15.16
CA TYR A 340 -7.75 2.98 16.00
C TYR A 340 -8.38 1.86 16.84
N GLY A 341 -7.75 0.69 16.86
CA GLY A 341 -8.22 -0.48 17.59
C GLY A 341 -9.42 -1.22 17.00
N SER A 342 -10.10 -0.64 15.97
CA SER A 342 -11.15 -1.34 15.24
C SER A 342 -10.60 -2.55 14.49
N ASN A 343 -11.43 -3.58 14.30
CA ASN A 343 -11.09 -4.74 13.47
C ASN A 343 -9.74 -5.40 13.82
N ARG A 344 -9.25 -5.24 15.04
CA ARG A 344 -7.93 -5.70 15.46
C ARG A 344 -6.80 -5.18 14.56
N ILE A 345 -7.00 -4.03 13.91
CA ILE A 345 -5.99 -3.39 13.04
C ILE A 345 -4.73 -3.02 13.81
N GLY A 346 -3.58 -3.22 13.23
CA GLY A 346 -2.29 -2.99 13.88
C GLY A 346 -1.65 -4.27 14.42
N ARG A 347 -2.30 -5.42 14.31
CA ARG A 347 -1.75 -6.69 14.77
C ARG A 347 -0.49 -7.06 13.98
N GLN A 348 0.59 -7.42 14.69
CA GLN A 348 1.87 -7.85 14.10
C GLN A 348 2.36 -6.93 12.97
N THR A 349 2.17 -5.61 13.12
CA THR A 349 2.60 -4.62 12.15
C THR A 349 4.09 -4.76 11.86
N SER A 350 4.42 -4.82 10.56
CA SER A 350 5.76 -5.08 10.06
C SER A 350 6.23 -3.96 9.14
N TRP A 351 7.47 -3.54 9.31
CA TRP A 351 8.14 -2.58 8.44
C TRP A 351 9.14 -3.28 7.52
N VAL A 352 9.47 -2.63 6.42
CA VAL A 352 10.52 -3.08 5.49
C VAL A 352 11.38 -1.91 5.04
N ARG A 353 12.66 -2.18 4.79
CA ARG A 353 13.62 -1.23 4.24
C ARG A 353 14.14 -1.77 2.92
N ALA A 354 13.91 -1.08 1.82
CA ALA A 354 14.49 -1.41 0.52
C ALA A 354 15.99 -1.11 0.50
N GLU A 355 16.75 -1.77 -0.37
CA GLU A 355 18.14 -1.39 -0.65
C GLU A 355 18.21 -0.02 -1.34
N SER A 356 19.34 0.66 -1.20
CA SER A 356 19.60 1.91 -1.90
C SER A 356 20.23 1.66 -3.27
N ALA A 357 19.73 2.31 -4.29
CA ALA A 357 20.34 2.32 -5.63
C ALA A 357 21.52 3.31 -5.75
N PHE A 358 21.82 4.09 -4.70
CA PHE A 358 22.81 5.18 -4.75
C PHE A 358 24.18 4.83 -4.20
N TYR A 359 24.30 3.74 -3.44
CA TYR A 359 25.54 3.24 -2.89
C TYR A 359 25.51 1.73 -2.71
N ALA A 360 26.66 1.10 -2.87
CA ALA A 360 26.77 -0.35 -2.75
C ALA A 360 26.92 -0.76 -1.27
N LEU A 361 26.29 -1.86 -0.92
CA LEU A 361 26.54 -2.58 0.32
C LEU A 361 27.82 -3.45 0.18
N PRO A 362 28.48 -3.84 1.26
CA PRO A 362 29.60 -4.77 1.20
C PRO A 362 29.23 -6.08 0.49
N LEU A 363 30.07 -6.57 -0.43
CA LEU A 363 29.80 -7.76 -1.25
C LEU A 363 29.40 -9.02 -0.45
N ASN A 364 29.85 -9.11 0.80
CA ASN A 364 29.59 -10.25 1.68
C ASN A 364 28.36 -10.07 2.60
N TYR A 365 27.62 -8.95 2.51
CA TYR A 365 26.52 -8.69 3.46
C TYR A 365 25.41 -9.78 3.35
N LYS A 366 25.09 -10.24 2.14
CA LYS A 366 24.13 -11.36 1.95
C LYS A 366 24.66 -12.69 2.49
N LEU A 367 25.98 -12.93 2.44
CA LEU A 367 26.57 -14.08 3.09
C LEU A 367 26.49 -13.99 4.62
N GLN A 368 26.64 -12.78 5.17
CA GLN A 368 26.44 -12.53 6.60
C GLN A 368 24.98 -12.76 7.01
N LEU A 369 24.01 -12.43 6.14
CA LEU A 369 22.62 -12.76 6.34
C LEU A 369 22.36 -14.26 6.48
N ARG A 370 22.92 -15.05 5.57
CA ARG A 370 22.80 -16.52 5.58
C ARG A 370 23.52 -17.15 6.77
N ALA A 371 24.55 -16.49 7.30
CA ALA A 371 25.30 -16.93 8.47
C ALA A 371 24.64 -16.57 9.82
N ILE A 372 23.57 -15.76 9.84
CA ILE A 372 22.81 -15.42 11.04
C ILE A 372 21.51 -16.24 11.06
N PRO A 373 21.53 -17.51 11.44
CA PRO A 373 20.32 -18.31 11.54
C PRO A 373 19.41 -17.70 12.60
N ILE A 374 18.14 -17.64 12.31
CA ILE A 374 17.11 -17.43 13.33
C ILE A 374 17.17 -18.69 14.19
N LYS A 375 17.85 -18.61 15.35
CA LYS A 375 17.97 -19.77 16.24
C LYS A 375 16.58 -20.25 16.60
N LYS A 376 16.27 -21.48 16.17
CA LYS A 376 15.18 -22.23 16.76
C LYS A 376 15.55 -22.50 18.21
N LYS A 377 14.82 -21.96 19.16
CA LYS A 377 14.80 -22.44 20.52
C LYS A 377 13.68 -23.44 20.68
#